data_1f9839821feac96da14d198471130924
#
_entry.id   1f9839821feac96da14d198471130924
#
_cell.length_a   1.000
_cell.length_b   1.000
_cell.length_c   1.000
_cell.angle_alpha   90.00
_cell.angle_beta   90.00
_cell.angle_gamma   90.00
#
_symmetry.space_group_name_H-M   'P 1'
#
loop_
_entity.id
_entity.type
_entity.pdbx_description
1 polymer ?
#
loop_
_entity_poly.entity_id
_entity_poly.type
_entity_poly.pdbx_seq_one_letter_code
_entity_poly.pdbx_strand_id
1 'polypeptide(L)'
;MLKISDVEPLTALNGLFTDGKVASGVAPTRLVADWFNAIQTELVNVVEGFDLTLNPDDSTQILQVLKRIFSATVPAGSPIPWPSDILPAEGGFAFMQGQTFSLTAYPLLAAAYPSGVIPDMRGWTIKGKPASGRLVLSQEQDGIKSHSHEASASSTDLGTKQTTINGDHAHGGVPSRVSPWEIGGDVSQRFNPANLGDTDAAGSHSHSITLGAHSHTITVNSTGNAENTVKNIAFNYIVRLA
;
A
#
# COMPACT_ATOMS: atom_id res chain seq x y z
N MET A 1 -26.41 -32.23 -31.88
CA MET A 1 -26.21 -33.68 -31.55
C MET A 1 -27.52 -34.39 -31.81
N LEU A 2 -27.51 -35.51 -32.56
CA LEU A 2 -28.68 -36.36 -32.82
C LEU A 2 -28.88 -37.39 -31.72
N LYS A 3 -30.13 -37.64 -31.32
CA LYS A 3 -30.48 -38.84 -30.55
C LYS A 3 -30.67 -40.03 -31.47
N ILE A 4 -30.45 -41.23 -30.98
CA ILE A 4 -30.67 -42.45 -31.81
C ILE A 4 -32.12 -42.53 -32.27
N SER A 5 -33.10 -42.07 -31.50
CA SER A 5 -34.51 -42.04 -31.89
C SER A 5 -34.82 -41.10 -33.06
N ASP A 6 -33.93 -40.14 -33.37
CA ASP A 6 -34.15 -39.21 -34.49
C ASP A 6 -33.84 -39.87 -35.82
N VAL A 7 -32.99 -40.89 -35.83
CA VAL A 7 -32.55 -41.63 -37.04
C VAL A 7 -33.00 -43.12 -37.05
N GLU A 8 -33.32 -43.69 -35.89
CA GLU A 8 -33.82 -45.07 -35.78
C GLU A 8 -35.00 -45.15 -34.78
N PRO A 9 -36.14 -44.49 -35.10
CA PRO A 9 -37.28 -44.38 -34.18
C PRO A 9 -37.98 -45.68 -33.89
N LEU A 10 -37.86 -46.67 -34.77
CA LEU A 10 -38.58 -47.95 -34.66
C LEU A 10 -37.98 -48.90 -33.61
N THR A 11 -36.66 -48.86 -33.40
CA THR A 11 -35.97 -49.75 -32.52
C THR A 11 -35.36 -49.06 -31.32
N ALA A 12 -35.34 -47.70 -31.27
CA ALA A 12 -34.91 -46.95 -30.06
C ALA A 12 -35.98 -47.01 -28.98
N LEU A 13 -35.56 -47.34 -27.74
CA LEU A 13 -36.45 -47.39 -26.59
C LEU A 13 -36.29 -46.09 -25.76
N ASN A 14 -37.33 -45.30 -25.65
CA ASN A 14 -37.31 -44.01 -24.94
C ASN A 14 -36.15 -43.09 -25.37
N GLY A 15 -35.80 -43.09 -26.64
CA GLY A 15 -34.69 -42.28 -27.18
C GLY A 15 -33.29 -42.82 -26.94
N LEU A 16 -33.17 -44.04 -26.39
CA LEU A 16 -31.92 -44.71 -26.06
C LEU A 16 -31.74 -46.03 -26.86
N PHE A 17 -30.50 -46.47 -26.95
CA PHE A 17 -30.15 -47.80 -27.42
C PHE A 17 -30.71 -48.87 -26.48
N THR A 18 -31.13 -50.01 -27.04
CA THR A 18 -31.54 -51.19 -26.30
C THR A 18 -30.96 -52.46 -26.93
N ASP A 19 -30.51 -53.38 -26.12
CA ASP A 19 -30.11 -54.72 -26.57
C ASP A 19 -31.30 -55.57 -27.01
N GLY A 20 -32.52 -55.03 -26.82
CA GLY A 20 -33.76 -55.74 -27.07
C GLY A 20 -34.11 -56.72 -25.96
N LYS A 21 -35.31 -57.29 -26.04
CA LYS A 21 -35.80 -58.37 -25.17
C LYS A 21 -36.72 -59.25 -25.93
N VAL A 22 -36.19 -60.32 -26.47
CA VAL A 22 -36.91 -61.25 -27.34
C VAL A 22 -38.20 -61.79 -26.67
N ALA A 23 -38.13 -62.13 -25.37
CA ALA A 23 -39.28 -62.55 -24.61
C ALA A 23 -40.43 -61.52 -24.48
N SER A 24 -40.14 -60.22 -24.73
CA SER A 24 -41.12 -59.14 -24.70
C SER A 24 -41.37 -58.53 -26.09
N GLY A 25 -40.88 -59.19 -27.17
CA GLY A 25 -41.05 -58.71 -28.54
C GLY A 25 -40.29 -57.38 -28.86
N VAL A 26 -39.34 -56.98 -28.01
CA VAL A 26 -38.55 -55.79 -28.22
C VAL A 26 -37.31 -56.11 -29.04
N ALA A 27 -37.17 -55.51 -30.23
CA ALA A 27 -35.99 -55.65 -31.07
C ALA A 27 -34.81 -54.84 -30.52
N PRO A 28 -33.54 -55.26 -30.73
CA PRO A 28 -32.37 -54.45 -30.42
C PRO A 28 -32.32 -53.24 -31.35
N THR A 29 -31.80 -52.12 -30.83
CA THR A 29 -31.62 -50.90 -31.65
C THR A 29 -30.54 -51.09 -32.69
N ARG A 30 -30.83 -50.76 -33.92
CA ARG A 30 -29.86 -50.84 -35.00
C ARG A 30 -28.87 -49.71 -34.93
N LEU A 31 -27.58 -50.01 -35.18
CA LEU A 31 -26.52 -49.04 -35.32
C LEU A 31 -26.53 -48.49 -36.74
N VAL A 32 -27.00 -47.25 -36.92
CA VAL A 32 -27.13 -46.59 -38.22
C VAL A 32 -26.02 -45.61 -38.47
N ALA A 33 -25.54 -45.47 -39.69
CA ALA A 33 -24.44 -44.63 -40.08
C ALA A 33 -24.65 -43.15 -39.70
N ASP A 34 -25.86 -42.65 -39.84
CA ASP A 34 -26.19 -41.25 -39.57
C ASP A 34 -25.91 -40.83 -38.11
N TRP A 35 -26.17 -41.72 -37.18
CA TRP A 35 -25.86 -41.46 -35.74
C TRP A 35 -24.37 -41.44 -35.46
N PHE A 36 -23.60 -42.39 -36.01
CA PHE A 36 -22.15 -42.40 -35.90
C PHE A 36 -21.50 -41.19 -36.57
N ASN A 37 -21.96 -40.82 -37.76
CA ASN A 37 -21.51 -39.65 -38.50
C ASN A 37 -21.77 -38.32 -37.68
N ALA A 38 -22.94 -38.25 -37.05
CA ALA A 38 -23.24 -37.11 -36.18
C ALA A 38 -22.27 -36.97 -35.01
N ILE A 39 -21.98 -38.08 -34.29
CA ILE A 39 -21.01 -38.10 -33.20
C ILE A 39 -19.62 -37.75 -33.73
N GLN A 40 -19.17 -38.36 -34.81
CA GLN A 40 -17.87 -38.08 -35.38
C GLN A 40 -17.74 -36.61 -35.74
N THR A 41 -18.77 -36.03 -36.36
CA THR A 41 -18.75 -34.61 -36.73
C THR A 41 -18.67 -33.68 -35.50
N GLU A 42 -19.41 -33.98 -34.43
CA GLU A 42 -19.32 -33.22 -33.17
C GLU A 42 -17.90 -33.26 -32.56
N LEU A 43 -17.28 -34.44 -32.52
CA LEU A 43 -15.93 -34.62 -32.02
C LEU A 43 -14.88 -33.93 -32.88
N VAL A 44 -15.02 -34.03 -34.21
CA VAL A 44 -14.17 -33.34 -35.17
C VAL A 44 -14.28 -31.81 -34.99
N ASN A 45 -15.49 -31.28 -34.91
CA ASN A 45 -15.72 -29.85 -34.70
C ASN A 45 -15.09 -29.35 -33.38
N VAL A 46 -15.12 -30.16 -32.33
CA VAL A 46 -14.45 -29.81 -31.07
C VAL A 46 -12.94 -29.69 -31.26
N VAL A 47 -12.31 -30.59 -32.00
CA VAL A 47 -10.86 -30.60 -32.23
C VAL A 47 -10.45 -29.44 -33.13
N GLU A 48 -11.10 -29.29 -34.29
CA GLU A 48 -10.79 -28.27 -35.28
C GLU A 48 -11.15 -26.87 -34.80
N GLY A 49 -12.24 -26.74 -34.02
CA GLY A 49 -12.67 -25.45 -33.44
C GLY A 49 -11.67 -24.86 -32.42
N PHE A 50 -10.69 -25.64 -31.98
CA PHE A 50 -9.56 -25.21 -31.14
C PHE A 50 -8.22 -25.21 -31.90
N ASP A 51 -8.24 -25.05 -33.22
CA ASP A 51 -7.05 -24.98 -34.07
C ASP A 51 -6.11 -26.21 -33.91
N LEU A 52 -6.70 -27.39 -33.75
CA LEU A 52 -5.97 -28.66 -33.80
C LEU A 52 -6.26 -29.34 -35.13
N THR A 53 -5.21 -29.80 -35.79
CA THR A 53 -5.35 -30.64 -36.99
C THR A 53 -5.63 -32.08 -36.57
N LEU A 54 -6.63 -32.71 -37.24
CA LEU A 54 -6.95 -34.09 -36.98
C LEU A 54 -5.75 -35.00 -37.29
N ASN A 55 -5.44 -35.87 -36.38
CA ASN A 55 -4.37 -36.90 -36.52
C ASN A 55 -4.93 -38.27 -36.12
N PRO A 56 -5.07 -39.22 -37.07
CA PRO A 56 -5.63 -40.54 -36.79
C PRO A 56 -4.79 -41.39 -35.84
N ASP A 57 -3.50 -41.06 -35.67
CA ASP A 57 -2.58 -41.76 -34.78
C ASP A 57 -2.58 -41.21 -33.34
N ASP A 58 -3.35 -40.10 -33.07
CA ASP A 58 -3.43 -39.47 -31.77
C ASP A 58 -4.83 -39.57 -31.18
N SER A 59 -5.03 -40.45 -30.20
CA SER A 59 -6.26 -40.63 -29.45
C SER A 59 -6.46 -39.61 -28.30
N THR A 60 -5.58 -38.63 -28.14
CA THR A 60 -5.63 -37.66 -27.04
C THR A 60 -6.14 -36.27 -27.42
N GLN A 61 -6.60 -36.09 -28.66
CA GLN A 61 -6.92 -34.75 -29.21
C GLN A 61 -8.04 -34.05 -28.43
N ILE A 62 -9.10 -34.73 -28.02
CA ILE A 62 -10.14 -34.16 -27.14
C ILE A 62 -9.55 -33.72 -25.79
N LEU A 63 -8.66 -34.54 -25.19
CA LEU A 63 -7.98 -34.17 -23.96
C LEU A 63 -7.10 -32.89 -24.13
N GLN A 64 -6.45 -32.75 -25.29
CA GLN A 64 -5.69 -31.54 -25.60
C GLN A 64 -6.58 -30.30 -25.70
N VAL A 65 -7.76 -30.41 -26.32
CA VAL A 65 -8.75 -29.32 -26.34
C VAL A 65 -9.17 -28.93 -24.92
N LEU A 66 -9.55 -29.90 -24.10
CA LEU A 66 -9.93 -29.66 -22.71
C LEU A 66 -8.80 -28.93 -21.94
N LYS A 67 -7.55 -29.37 -22.09
CA LYS A 67 -6.40 -28.70 -21.50
C LYS A 67 -6.24 -27.25 -22.00
N ARG A 68 -6.46 -26.98 -23.31
CA ARG A 68 -6.42 -25.61 -23.86
C ARG A 68 -7.52 -24.73 -23.27
N ILE A 69 -8.74 -25.23 -23.11
CA ILE A 69 -9.85 -24.49 -22.49
C ILE A 69 -9.46 -24.08 -21.05
N PHE A 70 -8.96 -25.02 -20.23
CA PHE A 70 -8.54 -24.71 -18.88
C PHE A 70 -7.37 -23.72 -18.84
N SER A 71 -6.43 -23.83 -19.79
CA SER A 71 -5.28 -22.92 -19.87
C SER A 71 -5.68 -21.49 -20.27
N ALA A 72 -6.71 -21.35 -21.12
CA ALA A 72 -7.19 -20.04 -21.52
C ALA A 72 -7.93 -19.31 -20.38
N THR A 73 -8.57 -20.02 -19.47
CA THR A 73 -9.35 -19.42 -18.36
C THR A 73 -8.46 -18.72 -17.34
N VAL A 74 -7.36 -19.37 -16.92
CA VAL A 74 -6.36 -18.82 -16.00
C VAL A 74 -4.98 -19.25 -16.48
N PRO A 75 -4.23 -18.38 -17.16
CA PRO A 75 -2.89 -18.71 -17.63
C PRO A 75 -1.96 -19.13 -16.49
N ALA A 76 -1.10 -20.12 -16.72
CA ALA A 76 -0.07 -20.51 -15.76
C ALA A 76 0.80 -19.29 -15.43
N GLY A 77 1.14 -19.12 -14.16
CA GLY A 77 1.89 -17.96 -13.69
C GLY A 77 1.03 -16.74 -13.28
N SER A 78 -0.28 -16.75 -13.53
CA SER A 78 -1.15 -15.66 -13.07
C SER A 78 -1.37 -15.74 -11.56
N PRO A 79 -1.11 -14.67 -10.79
CA PRO A 79 -1.42 -14.62 -9.36
C PRO A 79 -2.93 -14.60 -9.12
N ILE A 80 -3.41 -15.52 -8.31
CA ILE A 80 -4.82 -15.65 -7.94
C ILE A 80 -4.95 -15.40 -6.44
N PRO A 81 -5.75 -14.42 -5.98
CA PRO A 81 -6.07 -14.27 -4.58
C PRO A 81 -6.86 -15.47 -4.06
N TRP A 82 -6.40 -16.07 -2.95
CA TRP A 82 -6.98 -17.29 -2.38
C TRP A 82 -7.25 -17.11 -0.88
N PRO A 83 -8.49 -17.32 -0.40
CA PRO A 83 -8.90 -17.00 0.97
C PRO A 83 -8.61 -18.11 1.99
N SER A 84 -7.71 -19.06 1.71
CA SER A 84 -7.44 -20.21 2.57
C SER A 84 -5.95 -20.52 2.65
N ASP A 85 -5.52 -21.11 3.75
CA ASP A 85 -4.18 -21.69 3.93
C ASP A 85 -4.06 -23.12 3.38
N ILE A 86 -5.13 -23.67 2.82
CA ILE A 86 -5.18 -24.96 2.16
C ILE A 86 -5.36 -24.72 0.66
N LEU A 87 -4.51 -25.32 -0.17
CA LEU A 87 -4.62 -25.24 -1.63
C LEU A 87 -5.93 -25.90 -2.13
N PRO A 88 -6.43 -25.50 -3.33
CA PRO A 88 -7.56 -26.19 -3.97
C PRO A 88 -7.35 -27.70 -4.05
N ALA A 89 -8.39 -28.47 -3.72
CA ALA A 89 -8.33 -29.93 -3.67
C ALA A 89 -8.05 -30.58 -5.03
N GLU A 90 -8.41 -29.90 -6.11
CA GLU A 90 -8.19 -30.36 -7.48
C GLU A 90 -6.70 -30.41 -7.88
N GLY A 91 -5.83 -29.83 -7.06
CA GLY A 91 -4.40 -29.76 -7.31
C GLY A 91 -4.00 -28.79 -8.42
N GLY A 92 -2.76 -28.86 -8.85
CA GLY A 92 -2.23 -28.01 -9.94
C GLY A 92 -1.94 -26.56 -9.56
N PHE A 93 -1.98 -26.23 -8.26
CA PHE A 93 -1.67 -24.90 -7.73
C PHE A 93 -0.52 -24.96 -6.72
N ALA A 94 0.16 -23.83 -6.55
CA ALA A 94 1.13 -23.61 -5.50
C ALA A 94 0.91 -22.23 -4.85
N PHE A 95 1.25 -22.10 -3.57
CA PHE A 95 1.34 -20.79 -2.94
C PHE A 95 2.50 -20.00 -3.54
N MET A 96 2.37 -18.68 -3.61
CA MET A 96 3.43 -17.80 -4.10
C MET A 96 4.29 -17.32 -2.92
N GLN A 97 5.31 -18.11 -2.58
CA GLN A 97 6.15 -17.92 -1.38
C GLN A 97 7.66 -17.96 -1.68
N GLY A 98 8.06 -17.69 -2.92
CA GLY A 98 9.47 -17.64 -3.29
C GLY A 98 10.13 -18.99 -3.54
N GLN A 99 9.37 -20.08 -3.63
CA GLN A 99 9.90 -21.42 -3.86
C GLN A 99 10.31 -21.65 -5.31
N THR A 100 11.27 -22.56 -5.50
CA THR A 100 11.70 -23.02 -6.80
C THR A 100 10.77 -24.07 -7.38
N PHE A 101 10.75 -24.20 -8.71
CA PHE A 101 10.02 -25.23 -9.43
C PHE A 101 10.83 -25.78 -10.61
N SER A 102 10.47 -26.96 -11.11
CA SER A 102 11.13 -27.56 -12.26
C SER A 102 10.65 -26.94 -13.58
N LEU A 103 11.55 -26.32 -14.32
CA LEU A 103 11.27 -25.70 -15.63
C LEU A 103 10.77 -26.74 -16.66
N THR A 104 11.28 -27.96 -16.58
CA THR A 104 10.91 -29.06 -17.49
C THR A 104 9.58 -29.70 -17.15
N ALA A 105 9.25 -29.79 -15.85
CA ALA A 105 7.97 -30.36 -15.41
C ALA A 105 6.81 -29.36 -15.63
N TYR A 106 7.07 -28.05 -15.58
CA TYR A 106 6.08 -26.99 -15.70
C TYR A 106 6.44 -25.96 -16.77
N PRO A 107 6.45 -26.33 -18.05
CA PRO A 107 6.93 -25.47 -19.14
C PRO A 107 6.11 -24.18 -19.33
N LEU A 108 4.79 -24.23 -19.07
CA LEU A 108 3.94 -23.03 -19.14
C LEU A 108 4.25 -22.05 -18.02
N LEU A 109 4.48 -22.54 -16.79
CA LEU A 109 4.93 -21.71 -15.69
C LEU A 109 6.34 -21.17 -15.93
N ALA A 110 7.22 -21.95 -16.55
CA ALA A 110 8.57 -21.53 -16.92
C ALA A 110 8.57 -20.38 -17.94
N ALA A 111 7.59 -20.34 -18.85
CA ALA A 111 7.41 -19.22 -19.75
C ALA A 111 7.07 -17.90 -19.00
N ALA A 112 6.31 -17.99 -17.92
CA ALA A 112 5.97 -16.84 -17.07
C ALA A 112 7.12 -16.47 -16.11
N TYR A 113 7.81 -17.46 -15.56
CA TYR A 113 8.91 -17.30 -14.59
C TYR A 113 10.18 -18.03 -15.04
N PRO A 114 10.93 -17.49 -16.00
CA PRO A 114 12.10 -18.17 -16.57
C PRO A 114 13.23 -18.42 -15.56
N SER A 115 13.23 -17.72 -14.43
CA SER A 115 14.19 -17.94 -13.34
C SER A 115 14.01 -19.26 -12.61
N GLY A 116 12.88 -19.96 -12.81
CA GLY A 116 12.53 -21.17 -12.05
C GLY A 116 12.12 -20.90 -10.60
N VAL A 117 11.79 -19.62 -10.28
CA VAL A 117 11.36 -19.20 -8.94
C VAL A 117 9.99 -18.54 -9.04
N ILE A 118 9.04 -19.03 -8.25
CA ILE A 118 7.74 -18.37 -8.06
C ILE A 118 7.95 -17.14 -7.19
N PRO A 119 7.46 -15.95 -7.57
CA PRO A 119 7.59 -14.75 -6.74
C PRO A 119 7.00 -14.94 -5.33
N ASP A 120 7.66 -14.37 -4.32
CA ASP A 120 7.08 -14.27 -2.98
C ASP A 120 6.11 -13.07 -2.95
N MET A 121 4.83 -13.37 -2.80
CA MET A 121 3.75 -12.37 -2.79
C MET A 121 3.25 -12.05 -1.38
N ARG A 122 3.86 -12.62 -0.34
CA ARG A 122 3.46 -12.34 1.05
C ARG A 122 3.73 -10.89 1.41
N GLY A 123 2.71 -10.18 1.86
CA GLY A 123 2.79 -8.75 2.17
C GLY A 123 2.82 -7.81 0.96
N TRP A 124 2.75 -8.32 -0.27
CA TRP A 124 2.80 -7.51 -1.48
C TRP A 124 1.45 -7.31 -2.13
N THR A 125 1.26 -6.13 -2.72
CA THR A 125 0.10 -5.80 -3.55
C THR A 125 0.52 -5.71 -5.01
N ILE A 126 -0.31 -6.24 -5.92
CA ILE A 126 -0.07 -6.14 -7.36
C ILE A 126 -0.39 -4.73 -7.83
N LYS A 127 0.56 -4.12 -8.53
CA LYS A 127 0.43 -2.80 -9.15
C LYS A 127 0.65 -2.91 -10.66
N GLY A 128 -0.15 -2.21 -11.44
CA GLY A 128 0.06 -2.13 -12.88
C GLY A 128 1.46 -1.63 -13.22
N LYS A 129 2.15 -2.29 -14.16
CA LYS A 129 3.46 -1.86 -14.64
C LYS A 129 3.34 -0.49 -15.32
N PRO A 130 4.09 0.55 -14.90
CA PRO A 130 4.11 1.82 -15.61
C PRO A 130 4.77 1.68 -17.00
N ALA A 131 4.48 2.62 -17.89
CA ALA A 131 5.03 2.62 -19.25
C ALA A 131 6.57 2.65 -19.29
N SER A 132 7.19 3.26 -18.27
CA SER A 132 8.65 3.37 -18.16
C SER A 132 9.10 3.29 -16.69
N GLY A 133 10.40 3.10 -16.47
CA GLY A 133 11.05 3.19 -15.16
C GLY A 133 10.99 1.92 -14.30
N ARG A 134 10.18 0.91 -14.66
CA ARG A 134 10.10 -0.35 -13.90
C ARG A 134 10.03 -1.58 -14.81
N LEU A 135 10.67 -2.64 -14.38
CA LEU A 135 10.56 -3.96 -15.01
C LEU A 135 9.37 -4.74 -14.44
N VAL A 136 8.90 -5.75 -15.19
CA VAL A 136 7.95 -6.74 -14.66
C VAL A 136 8.58 -7.44 -13.45
N LEU A 137 7.81 -7.72 -12.42
CA LEU A 137 8.22 -8.33 -11.14
C LEU A 137 9.19 -7.49 -10.29
N SER A 138 9.52 -6.26 -10.67
CA SER A 138 10.29 -5.38 -9.80
C SER A 138 9.49 -5.00 -8.56
N GLN A 139 10.13 -5.00 -7.40
CA GLN A 139 9.54 -4.62 -6.13
C GLN A 139 9.66 -3.11 -5.88
N GLU A 140 8.70 -2.52 -5.21
CA GLU A 140 8.70 -1.13 -4.74
C GLU A 140 8.23 -1.15 -3.30
N GLN A 141 9.08 -0.65 -2.41
CA GLN A 141 8.73 -0.54 -0.99
C GLN A 141 7.60 0.49 -0.78
N ASP A 142 6.97 0.45 0.38
CA ASP A 142 5.98 1.43 0.75
C ASP A 142 6.58 2.85 0.81
N GLY A 143 5.76 3.84 0.59
CA GLY A 143 6.17 5.23 0.64
C GLY A 143 4.98 6.18 0.53
N ILE A 144 5.11 7.32 1.15
CA ILE A 144 4.15 8.41 0.99
C ILE A 144 4.70 9.43 -0.02
N LYS A 145 3.80 10.04 -0.77
CA LYS A 145 4.18 11.14 -1.66
C LYS A 145 4.82 12.27 -0.83
N SER A 146 5.93 12.81 -1.33
CA SER A 146 6.59 13.96 -0.69
C SER A 146 5.57 15.09 -0.39
N HIS A 147 5.56 15.56 0.84
CA HIS A 147 4.73 16.65 1.31
C HIS A 147 5.49 17.44 2.37
N SER A 148 5.06 18.66 2.63
CA SER A 148 5.60 19.54 3.67
C SER A 148 4.55 19.77 4.75
N HIS A 149 5.02 19.97 5.97
CA HIS A 149 4.21 20.47 7.06
C HIS A 149 4.64 21.89 7.36
N GLU A 150 3.70 22.82 7.41
CA GLU A 150 3.94 24.16 7.90
C GLU A 150 3.78 24.16 9.42
N ALA A 151 4.74 24.78 10.09
CA ALA A 151 4.67 25.00 11.52
C ALA A 151 4.86 26.51 11.78
N SER A 152 3.99 27.10 12.55
CA SER A 152 4.10 28.50 12.95
C SER A 152 4.08 28.63 14.47
N ALA A 153 4.94 29.49 15.01
CA ALA A 153 4.85 29.94 16.38
C ALA A 153 4.18 31.34 16.40
N SER A 154 3.16 31.52 17.21
CA SER A 154 2.56 32.83 17.40
C SER A 154 3.56 33.76 18.07
N SER A 155 3.57 35.02 17.66
CA SER A 155 4.31 36.06 18.39
C SER A 155 3.70 36.24 19.78
N THR A 156 4.56 36.31 20.80
CA THR A 156 4.14 36.63 22.16
C THR A 156 4.64 38.04 22.47
N ASP A 157 3.72 38.95 22.85
CA ASP A 157 4.09 40.25 23.40
C ASP A 157 4.67 40.00 24.80
N LEU A 158 5.94 40.27 24.97
CA LEU A 158 6.62 40.14 26.27
C LEU A 158 6.23 41.25 27.25
N GLY A 159 5.42 42.21 26.81
CA GLY A 159 4.97 43.33 27.63
C GLY A 159 6.12 44.25 28.14
N THR A 160 5.75 45.20 28.93
CA THR A 160 6.71 46.10 29.57
C THR A 160 7.40 45.40 30.75
N LYS A 161 8.70 45.39 30.74
CA LYS A 161 9.52 44.88 31.86
C LYS A 161 10.05 46.06 32.64
N GLN A 162 9.74 46.12 33.92
CA GLN A 162 10.35 47.11 34.82
C GLN A 162 11.67 46.54 35.35
N THR A 163 12.68 47.39 35.38
CA THR A 163 13.91 47.09 36.14
C THR A 163 13.65 47.14 37.64
N THR A 164 14.40 46.43 38.44
CA THR A 164 14.42 46.60 39.90
C THR A 164 14.71 48.07 40.22
N ILE A 165 13.95 48.64 41.16
CA ILE A 165 14.19 49.98 41.63
C ILE A 165 15.58 50.01 42.27
N ASN A 166 16.53 50.71 41.66
CA ASN A 166 17.87 50.85 42.15
C ASN A 166 18.34 52.27 41.88
N GLY A 167 17.62 53.24 42.47
CA GLY A 167 17.84 54.63 42.27
C GLY A 167 18.10 55.37 43.56
N ASP A 168 18.11 54.66 44.68
CA ASP A 168 18.38 55.28 45.98
C ASP A 168 19.91 55.44 46.14
N HIS A 169 20.40 56.64 45.85
CA HIS A 169 21.83 56.99 46.02
C HIS A 169 21.95 58.39 46.59
N ALA A 170 22.87 58.51 47.51
CA ALA A 170 23.22 59.77 48.15
C ALA A 170 24.40 60.45 47.43
N HIS A 171 24.27 61.73 47.11
CA HIS A 171 25.42 62.47 46.67
C HIS A 171 26.22 62.91 47.88
N GLY A 172 27.40 62.38 48.05
CA GLY A 172 28.36 62.87 49.04
C GLY A 172 28.96 64.18 48.56
N GLY A 173 28.97 65.11 49.39
CA GLY A 173 29.65 66.36 49.07
C GLY A 173 29.01 67.62 49.64
N VAL A 174 27.88 67.52 50.28
CA VAL A 174 27.36 68.65 51.05
C VAL A 174 28.00 68.61 52.46
N PRO A 175 28.86 69.50 52.82
CA PRO A 175 29.46 69.53 54.14
C PRO A 175 28.39 69.79 55.20
N SER A 176 28.04 68.82 55.99
CA SER A 176 27.22 68.97 57.16
C SER A 176 28.15 69.34 58.32
N ARG A 177 28.00 70.56 58.83
CA ARG A 177 28.66 70.96 60.04
C ARG A 177 27.64 71.33 61.09
N VAL A 178 27.95 70.97 62.31
CA VAL A 178 27.14 71.24 63.48
C VAL A 178 27.36 72.72 63.94
N SER A 179 28.34 73.42 63.42
CA SER A 179 28.69 74.83 63.74
C SER A 179 28.60 75.73 62.51
N PRO A 180 28.25 76.97 62.70
CA PRO A 180 28.15 77.95 61.59
C PRO A 180 29.49 78.15 60.90
N TRP A 181 29.48 78.30 59.56
CA TRP A 181 30.65 78.72 58.78
C TRP A 181 30.83 80.21 58.91
N GLU A 182 32.02 80.67 59.36
CA GLU A 182 32.44 82.01 59.18
C GLU A 182 33.24 82.10 57.89
N ILE A 183 32.76 82.87 56.93
CA ILE A 183 33.54 83.36 55.78
C ILE A 183 34.01 84.73 56.17
N GLY A 184 35.31 84.94 56.25
CA GLY A 184 35.96 86.11 56.77
C GLY A 184 35.37 87.46 56.27
N GLY A 185 35.09 88.36 57.24
CA GLY A 185 34.35 89.60 57.05
C GLY A 185 32.94 89.53 57.64
N ASP A 186 32.31 90.55 57.95
CA ASP A 186 31.05 90.64 58.70
C ASP A 186 29.79 89.94 58.13
N VAL A 187 29.95 88.86 57.44
CA VAL A 187 28.81 88.13 56.91
C VAL A 187 28.88 86.66 57.31
N SER A 188 28.14 86.30 58.38
CA SER A 188 27.92 84.94 58.77
C SER A 188 26.71 84.35 58.04
N GLN A 189 26.96 83.45 57.08
CA GLN A 189 25.88 82.66 56.54
C GLN A 189 25.76 81.40 57.35
N ARG A 190 24.59 81.17 57.96
CA ARG A 190 24.25 79.94 58.66
C ARG A 190 23.56 78.98 57.66
N PHE A 191 24.17 77.89 57.47
CA PHE A 191 23.46 76.79 56.85
C PHE A 191 22.53 76.21 57.91
N ASN A 192 21.23 76.32 57.67
CA ASN A 192 20.25 75.74 58.58
C ASN A 192 19.79 74.37 58.03
N PRO A 193 20.16 73.30 58.69
CA PRO A 193 19.79 71.90 58.19
C PRO A 193 18.29 71.66 58.25
N ALA A 194 17.53 72.51 58.96
CA ALA A 194 16.06 72.33 58.99
C ALA A 194 15.36 72.94 57.74
N ASN A 195 16.08 73.61 56.87
CA ASN A 195 15.56 74.20 55.61
C ASN A 195 16.42 73.78 54.43
N LEU A 196 16.80 72.47 54.40
CA LEU A 196 17.39 71.91 53.23
C LEU A 196 16.30 71.74 52.20
N GLY A 197 16.35 72.57 51.12
CA GLY A 197 15.57 72.31 49.93
C GLY A 197 16.00 71.00 49.30
N ASP A 198 15.11 70.43 48.59
CA ASP A 198 15.45 69.26 47.77
C ASP A 198 16.69 69.61 46.94
N THR A 199 17.60 68.67 46.78
CA THR A 199 18.64 68.73 45.76
C THR A 199 18.00 68.83 44.43
N ASP A 200 18.60 69.58 43.49
CA ASP A 200 18.12 69.66 42.13
C ASP A 200 17.90 68.25 41.58
N ALA A 201 16.81 68.09 40.88
CA ALA A 201 16.47 66.81 40.27
C ALA A 201 17.67 66.29 39.46
N ALA A 202 18.11 65.09 39.73
CA ALA A 202 19.27 64.44 39.08
C ALA A 202 19.08 64.17 37.57
N GLY A 203 18.03 64.76 37.00
CA GLY A 203 17.67 64.63 35.57
C GLY A 203 16.88 63.29 35.28
N SER A 204 16.05 63.41 34.30
CA SER A 204 15.35 62.25 33.75
C SER A 204 16.33 61.37 32.94
N HIS A 205 16.49 60.11 33.30
CA HIS A 205 17.31 59.17 32.53
C HIS A 205 16.53 57.88 32.27
N SER A 206 16.86 57.20 31.20
CA SER A 206 16.23 55.96 30.80
C SER A 206 17.27 54.85 30.72
N HIS A 207 16.85 53.64 31.06
CA HIS A 207 17.64 52.42 30.85
C HIS A 207 17.09 51.69 29.66
N SER A 208 17.93 51.28 28.72
CA SER A 208 17.55 50.43 27.60
C SER A 208 17.95 48.99 27.94
N ILE A 209 16.99 48.08 27.83
CA ILE A 209 17.24 46.65 27.95
C ILE A 209 17.16 46.08 26.53
N THR A 210 18.28 45.62 26.01
CA THR A 210 18.31 44.91 24.73
C THR A 210 17.93 43.45 24.99
N LEU A 211 16.72 43.08 24.57
CA LEU A 211 16.34 41.65 24.49
C LEU A 211 16.96 41.11 23.22
N GLY A 212 17.98 40.27 23.34
CA GLY A 212 18.63 39.63 22.20
C GLY A 212 17.65 38.76 21.40
N ALA A 213 18.03 38.38 20.19
CA ALA A 213 17.28 37.45 19.39
C ALA A 213 17.17 36.10 20.13
N HIS A 214 15.98 35.53 20.13
CA HIS A 214 15.73 34.21 20.65
C HIS A 214 15.01 33.37 19.59
N SER A 215 15.18 32.05 19.65
CA SER A 215 14.56 31.10 18.75
C SER A 215 13.71 30.10 19.53
N HIS A 216 12.67 29.62 18.86
CA HIS A 216 11.86 28.52 19.37
C HIS A 216 12.17 27.28 18.56
N THR A 217 12.44 26.15 19.23
CA THR A 217 12.54 24.85 18.60
C THR A 217 11.16 24.22 18.61
N ILE A 218 10.62 23.94 17.40
CA ILE A 218 9.38 23.19 17.26
C ILE A 218 9.75 21.74 16.99
N THR A 219 9.36 20.85 17.88
CA THR A 219 9.54 19.40 17.69
C THR A 219 8.24 18.79 17.28
N VAL A 220 8.22 18.22 16.07
CA VAL A 220 7.10 17.40 15.59
C VAL A 220 7.47 15.95 15.78
N ASN A 221 6.79 15.26 16.67
CA ASN A 221 7.02 13.84 16.87
C ASN A 221 6.47 13.05 15.69
N SER A 222 7.19 12.00 15.28
CA SER A 222 6.69 11.07 14.29
C SER A 222 5.49 10.30 14.85
N THR A 223 4.45 10.15 14.02
CA THR A 223 3.25 9.36 14.33
C THR A 223 2.90 8.52 13.10
N GLY A 224 2.35 7.34 13.34
CA GLY A 224 1.93 6.43 12.25
C GLY A 224 2.37 5.00 12.50
N ASN A 225 2.12 4.16 11.52
CA ASN A 225 2.50 2.76 11.49
C ASN A 225 3.86 2.57 10.82
N ALA A 226 4.43 1.36 10.94
CA ALA A 226 5.67 0.99 10.27
C ALA A 226 5.57 0.96 8.75
N GLU A 227 4.35 0.76 8.22
CA GLU A 227 4.04 0.72 6.79
C GLU A 227 2.83 1.59 6.47
N ASN A 228 2.81 2.17 5.27
CA ASN A 228 1.63 2.86 4.75
C ASN A 228 0.64 1.83 4.24
N THR A 229 -0.49 1.69 4.91
CA THR A 229 -1.51 0.70 4.57
C THR A 229 -2.84 1.37 4.22
N VAL A 230 -3.53 0.82 3.23
CA VAL A 230 -4.95 1.04 3.00
C VAL A 230 -5.75 -0.05 3.73
N LYS A 231 -7.04 0.16 3.97
CA LYS A 231 -7.89 -0.91 4.49
C LYS A 231 -7.84 -2.10 3.54
N ASN A 232 -7.47 -3.26 4.04
CA ASN A 232 -7.30 -4.48 3.24
C ASN A 232 -7.80 -5.70 4.00
N ILE A 233 -7.94 -6.79 3.26
CA ILE A 233 -8.19 -8.14 3.79
C ILE A 233 -7.05 -9.01 3.27
N ALA A 234 -6.42 -9.76 4.15
CA ALA A 234 -5.33 -10.64 3.77
C ALA A 234 -5.84 -11.88 3.02
N PHE A 235 -5.26 -12.13 1.86
CA PHE A 235 -5.44 -13.34 1.05
C PHE A 235 -4.06 -13.92 0.76
N ASN A 236 -3.97 -15.24 0.67
CA ASN A 236 -2.83 -15.85 0.03
C ASN A 236 -2.88 -15.60 -1.49
N TYR A 237 -1.74 -15.54 -2.14
CA TYR A 237 -1.68 -15.67 -3.58
C TYR A 237 -1.29 -17.10 -3.93
N ILE A 238 -2.04 -17.70 -4.84
CA ILE A 238 -1.70 -18.98 -5.46
C ILE A 238 -1.44 -18.79 -6.94
N VAL A 239 -0.72 -19.72 -7.53
CA VAL A 239 -0.41 -19.74 -8.96
C VAL A 239 -0.72 -21.11 -9.54
N ARG A 240 -1.27 -21.14 -10.75
CA ARG A 240 -1.45 -22.38 -11.49
C ARG A 240 -0.11 -22.83 -12.07
N LEU A 241 0.20 -24.13 -11.90
CA LEU A 241 1.49 -24.73 -12.31
C LEU A 241 1.51 -25.15 -13.78
N ALA A 242 0.39 -25.63 -14.34
CA ALA A 242 0.29 -26.22 -15.67
C ALA A 242 -1.02 -25.85 -16.38
#